data_e3ab972a851a14a17db27146897b5e1d
#
_entry.id   e3ab972a851a14a17db27146897b5e1d
#
_cell.length_a   1.000
_cell.length_b   1.000
_cell.length_c   1.000
_cell.angle_alpha   90.00
_cell.angle_beta   90.00
_cell.angle_gamma   90.00
#
_symmetry.space_group_name_H-M   'P 1'
#
loop_
_entity.id
_entity.type
_entity.pdbx_description
1 polymer ?
#
loop_
_entity_poly.entity_id
_entity_poly.type
_entity_poly.pdbx_seq_one_letter_code
_entity_poly.pdbx_strand_id
1 'polypeptide(L)'
;MTKRIAVIGGGASGLASAIEAKRQAKKLNIDLSVTVFEHLPKCAKKILATGNGRCNFCNTKISEKNYNGDKDIIKSVLESEFSDTLSFFKSFGILPYFEDGRVY
;
A
#
# COMPACT_ATOMS: atom_id res chain seq x y z
N MET A 1 -23.24 10.55 12.45
CA MET A 1 -23.43 9.12 12.02
C MET A 1 -22.08 8.59 11.53
N THR A 2 -21.66 7.49 12.08
CA THR A 2 -20.41 6.80 11.66
C THR A 2 -20.59 6.21 10.26
N LYS A 3 -19.76 6.63 9.31
CA LYS A 3 -19.66 5.96 8.01
C LYS A 3 -18.92 4.65 8.14
N ARG A 4 -19.21 3.68 7.28
CA ARG A 4 -18.59 2.35 7.32
C ARG A 4 -18.06 1.96 5.96
N ILE A 5 -16.83 1.45 5.93
CA ILE A 5 -16.19 0.87 4.74
C ILE A 5 -15.79 -0.56 5.05
N ALA A 6 -16.16 -1.48 4.15
CA ALA A 6 -15.66 -2.84 4.15
C ALA A 6 -14.58 -2.99 3.06
N VAL A 7 -13.41 -3.48 3.44
CA VAL A 7 -12.32 -3.80 2.52
C VAL A 7 -12.24 -5.31 2.42
N ILE A 8 -12.43 -5.85 1.24
CA ILE A 8 -12.37 -7.29 1.00
C ILE A 8 -10.98 -7.67 0.53
N GLY A 9 -10.29 -8.45 1.34
CA GLY A 9 -8.91 -8.86 1.13
C GLY A 9 -7.91 -8.03 1.95
N GLY A 10 -7.16 -8.70 2.81
CA GLY A 10 -6.12 -8.11 3.67
C GLY A 10 -4.72 -8.23 3.09
N GLY A 11 -4.57 -8.14 1.77
CA GLY A 11 -3.28 -8.03 1.10
C GLY A 11 -2.73 -6.60 1.11
N ALA A 12 -1.66 -6.35 0.34
CA ALA A 12 -1.00 -5.03 0.29
C ALA A 12 -1.96 -3.91 -0.09
N SER A 13 -2.72 -4.08 -1.17
CA SER A 13 -3.66 -3.06 -1.66
C SER A 13 -4.82 -2.82 -0.69
N GLY A 14 -5.39 -3.88 -0.11
CA GLY A 14 -6.50 -3.76 0.84
C GLY A 14 -6.07 -3.05 2.12
N LEU A 15 -4.92 -3.40 2.66
CA LEU A 15 -4.38 -2.72 3.86
C LEU A 15 -4.03 -1.26 3.58
N ALA A 16 -3.37 -0.97 2.45
CA ALA A 16 -3.04 0.40 2.06
C ALA A 16 -4.31 1.26 1.88
N SER A 17 -5.34 0.70 1.24
CA SER A 17 -6.64 1.37 1.06
C SER A 17 -7.33 1.65 2.39
N ALA A 18 -7.32 0.69 3.31
CA ALA A 18 -7.92 0.86 4.64
C ALA A 18 -7.21 1.97 5.45
N ILE A 19 -5.87 1.97 5.42
CA ILE A 19 -5.07 2.96 6.11
C ILE A 19 -5.33 4.36 5.53
N GLU A 20 -5.30 4.50 4.22
CA GLU A 20 -5.50 5.79 3.57
C GLU A 20 -6.93 6.30 3.78
N ALA A 21 -7.93 5.43 3.73
CA ALA A 21 -9.30 5.81 4.04
C ALA A 21 -9.43 6.41 5.46
N LYS A 22 -8.78 5.81 6.45
CA LYS A 22 -8.75 6.35 7.82
C LYS A 22 -7.99 7.68 7.90
N ARG A 23 -6.89 7.82 7.19
CA ARG A 23 -6.11 9.07 7.16
C ARG A 23 -6.92 10.21 6.56
N GLN A 24 -7.56 9.97 5.44
CA GLN A 24 -8.40 10.98 4.78
C GLN A 24 -9.62 11.33 5.62
N ALA A 25 -10.27 10.36 6.23
CA ALA A 25 -11.37 10.60 7.14
C ALA A 25 -10.96 11.50 8.32
N LYS A 26 -9.78 11.27 8.89
CA LYS A 26 -9.23 12.12 9.95
C LYS A 26 -8.98 13.56 9.47
N LYS A 27 -8.39 13.73 8.28
CA LYS A 27 -8.15 15.06 7.70
C LYS A 27 -9.45 15.83 7.45
N LEU A 28 -10.49 15.12 7.01
CA LEU A 28 -11.81 15.69 6.69
C LEU A 28 -12.75 15.75 7.89
N ASN A 29 -12.28 15.35 9.06
CA ASN A 29 -13.07 15.28 10.28
C ASN A 29 -14.34 14.42 10.14
N ILE A 30 -14.22 13.30 9.41
CA ILE A 30 -15.29 12.32 9.19
C ILE A 30 -15.15 11.18 10.16
N ASP A 31 -16.24 10.86 10.88
CA ASP A 31 -16.29 9.64 11.68
C ASP A 31 -16.44 8.42 10.76
N LEU A 32 -15.38 7.62 10.66
CA LEU A 32 -15.26 6.47 9.76
C LEU A 32 -14.80 5.21 10.49
N SER A 33 -15.56 4.14 10.35
CA SER A 33 -15.14 2.78 10.70
C SER A 33 -14.70 2.03 9.45
N VAL A 34 -13.53 1.42 9.46
CA VAL A 34 -13.02 0.59 8.36
C VAL A 34 -12.79 -0.82 8.89
N THR A 35 -13.38 -1.81 8.23
CA THR A 35 -13.21 -3.22 8.54
C THR A 35 -12.58 -3.94 7.35
N VAL A 36 -11.48 -4.64 7.59
CA VAL A 36 -10.82 -5.48 6.58
C VAL A 36 -11.26 -6.93 6.79
N PHE A 37 -11.80 -7.55 5.74
CA PHE A 37 -12.18 -8.97 5.73
C PHE A 37 -11.14 -9.78 4.98
N GLU A 38 -10.50 -10.72 5.67
CA GLU A 38 -9.48 -11.62 5.12
C GLU A 38 -9.88 -13.07 5.41
N HIS A 39 -9.84 -13.93 4.37
CA HIS A 39 -10.19 -15.34 4.53
C HIS A 39 -9.06 -16.20 5.12
N LEU A 40 -7.81 -15.75 5.00
CA LEU A 40 -6.66 -16.39 5.60
C LEU A 40 -6.51 -16.01 7.08
N PRO A 41 -5.84 -16.83 7.90
CA PRO A 41 -5.63 -16.53 9.32
C PRO A 41 -4.85 -15.24 9.61
N LYS A 42 -4.09 -14.74 8.62
CA LYS A 42 -3.27 -13.52 8.75
C LYS A 42 -3.41 -12.64 7.51
N CYS A 43 -3.53 -11.34 7.73
CA CYS A 43 -3.35 -10.34 6.68
C CYS A 43 -1.88 -10.28 6.22
N ALA A 44 -1.65 -9.69 5.06
CA ALA A 44 -0.31 -9.42 4.49
C ALA A 44 0.57 -10.65 4.26
N LYS A 45 0.00 -11.84 4.15
CA LYS A 45 0.77 -13.09 4.00
C LYS A 45 1.71 -13.09 2.79
N LYS A 46 1.26 -12.56 1.64
CA LYS A 46 2.11 -12.42 0.45
C LYS A 46 3.23 -11.40 0.65
N ILE A 47 2.98 -10.31 1.34
CA ILE A 47 4.01 -9.30 1.65
C ILE A 47 5.14 -9.93 2.46
N LEU A 48 4.79 -10.73 3.47
CA LEU A 48 5.76 -11.44 4.30
C LEU A 48 6.61 -12.45 3.53
N ALA A 49 6.11 -12.99 2.41
CA ALA A 49 6.82 -13.95 1.57
C ALA A 49 7.73 -13.30 0.53
N THR A 50 7.53 -12.03 0.18
CA THR A 50 8.33 -11.35 -0.85
C THR A 50 9.77 -11.11 -0.40
N GLY A 51 10.70 -11.03 -1.36
CA GLY A 51 12.11 -10.77 -1.07
C GLY A 51 12.75 -11.79 -0.13
N ASN A 52 12.41 -13.08 -0.26
CA ASN A 52 12.87 -14.15 0.64
C ASN A 52 12.56 -13.85 2.13
N GLY A 53 11.37 -13.37 2.41
CA GLY A 53 10.92 -13.02 3.76
C GLY A 53 11.33 -11.62 4.25
N ARG A 54 11.98 -10.82 3.39
CA ARG A 54 12.43 -9.47 3.74
C ARG A 54 11.45 -8.35 3.39
N CYS A 55 10.31 -8.68 2.76
CA CYS A 55 9.32 -7.71 2.30
C CYS A 55 9.88 -6.74 1.27
N ASN A 56 10.10 -7.21 0.04
CA ASN A 56 10.46 -6.33 -1.08
C ASN A 56 9.24 -5.51 -1.51
N PHE A 57 9.19 -4.24 -1.16
CA PHE A 57 8.01 -3.40 -1.36
C PHE A 57 8.21 -2.24 -2.33
N CYS A 58 9.42 -1.96 -2.75
CA CYS A 58 9.70 -0.87 -3.69
C CYS A 58 10.97 -1.13 -4.50
N ASN A 59 11.20 -0.24 -5.47
CA ASN A 59 12.42 -0.21 -6.26
C ASN A 59 12.90 1.24 -6.41
N THR A 60 14.21 1.44 -6.50
CA THR A 60 14.81 2.77 -6.66
C THR A 60 14.65 3.32 -8.08
N LYS A 61 14.35 2.47 -9.05
CA LYS A 61 14.17 2.83 -10.47
C LYS A 61 12.75 2.49 -10.92
N ILE A 62 11.79 3.27 -10.47
CA ILE A 62 10.38 3.08 -10.86
C ILE A 62 10.10 3.87 -12.14
N SER A 63 9.57 3.19 -13.15
CA SER A 63 9.04 3.79 -14.37
C SER A 63 7.89 2.97 -14.93
N GLU A 64 7.07 3.55 -15.79
CA GLU A 64 5.96 2.85 -16.46
C GLU A 64 6.38 1.59 -17.21
N LYS A 65 7.65 1.52 -17.65
CA LYS A 65 8.22 0.38 -18.36
C LYS A 65 8.41 -0.86 -17.49
N ASN A 66 8.42 -0.68 -16.18
CA ASN A 66 8.59 -1.77 -15.20
C ASN A 66 7.28 -2.51 -14.88
N TYR A 67 6.17 -2.05 -15.43
CA TYR A 67 4.85 -2.59 -15.14
C TYR A 67 4.20 -3.20 -16.38
N ASN A 68 3.49 -4.30 -16.18
CA ASN A 68 2.65 -4.93 -17.18
C ASN A 68 1.19 -4.50 -16.94
N GLY A 69 0.52 -4.04 -17.99
CA GLY A 69 -0.88 -3.63 -17.91
C GLY A 69 -1.18 -2.42 -18.77
N ASP A 70 -2.33 -1.80 -18.52
CA ASP A 70 -2.76 -0.59 -19.18
C ASP A 70 -1.84 0.58 -18.84
N LYS A 71 -1.20 1.14 -19.88
CA LYS A 71 -0.17 2.16 -19.70
C LYS A 71 -0.72 3.49 -19.18
N ASP A 72 -1.93 3.85 -19.58
CA ASP A 72 -2.56 5.09 -19.14
C ASP A 72 -2.90 5.03 -17.64
N ILE A 73 -3.40 3.87 -17.19
CA ILE A 73 -3.65 3.62 -15.77
C ILE A 73 -2.34 3.65 -14.98
N ILE A 74 -1.30 2.94 -15.46
CA ILE A 74 0.01 2.90 -14.81
C ILE A 74 0.58 4.30 -14.67
N LYS A 75 0.58 5.08 -15.74
CA LYS A 75 1.07 6.46 -15.75
C LYS A 75 0.31 7.33 -14.76
N SER A 76 -1.01 7.27 -14.80
CA SER A 76 -1.87 8.02 -13.88
C SER A 76 -1.56 7.71 -12.41
N VAL A 77 -1.34 6.43 -12.07
CA VAL A 77 -0.98 6.02 -10.70
C VAL A 77 0.41 6.54 -10.32
N LEU A 78 1.41 6.40 -11.20
CA LEU A 78 2.78 6.84 -10.91
C LEU A 78 2.91 8.37 -10.78
N GLU A 79 2.09 9.13 -11.48
CA GLU A 79 2.05 10.59 -11.42
C GLU A 79 1.17 11.10 -10.25
N SER A 80 0.44 10.25 -9.56
CA SER A 80 -0.41 10.64 -8.45
C SER A 80 0.40 11.03 -7.21
N GLU A 81 -0.18 11.85 -6.34
CA GLU A 81 0.40 12.20 -5.04
C GLU A 81 0.59 11.00 -4.10
N PHE A 82 -0.05 9.89 -4.39
CA PHE A 82 0.02 8.64 -3.60
C PHE A 82 1.11 7.68 -4.08
N SER A 83 1.91 8.05 -5.09
CA SER A 83 2.95 7.19 -5.65
C SER A 83 4.18 7.03 -4.78
N ASP A 84 4.37 7.86 -3.75
CA ASP A 84 5.52 7.81 -2.85
C ASP A 84 5.39 6.69 -1.81
N THR A 85 5.70 5.47 -2.24
CA THR A 85 5.67 4.28 -1.40
C THR A 85 6.64 4.36 -0.22
N LEU A 86 7.82 4.96 -0.41
CA LEU A 86 8.80 5.11 0.67
C LEU A 86 8.28 5.99 1.80
N SER A 87 7.71 7.15 1.47
CA SER A 87 7.10 8.04 2.46
C SER A 87 5.93 7.38 3.17
N PHE A 88 5.13 6.60 2.44
CA PHE A 88 4.04 5.83 3.03
C PHE A 88 4.54 4.89 4.12
N PHE A 89 5.56 4.05 3.85
CA PHE A 89 6.10 3.13 4.83
C PHE A 89 6.86 3.83 5.97
N LYS A 90 7.62 4.88 5.67
CA LYS A 90 8.28 5.70 6.71
C LYS A 90 7.29 6.30 7.70
N SER A 91 6.10 6.64 7.26
CA SER A 91 5.06 7.19 8.14
C SER A 91 4.58 6.22 9.23
N PHE A 92 4.89 4.92 9.11
CA PHE A 92 4.66 3.89 10.15
C PHE A 92 5.89 3.58 10.98
N GLY A 93 6.99 4.32 10.79
CA GLY A 93 8.26 4.05 11.47
C GLY A 93 9.07 2.92 10.83
N ILE A 94 8.73 2.50 9.61
CA ILE A 94 9.49 1.48 8.87
C ILE A 94 10.71 2.13 8.23
N LEU A 95 11.90 1.64 8.56
CA LEU A 95 13.16 2.06 7.97
C LEU A 95 13.48 1.16 6.77
N PRO A 96 13.55 1.71 5.56
CA PRO A 96 13.85 0.92 4.38
C PRO A 96 15.32 0.49 4.33
N TYR A 97 15.57 -0.71 3.85
CA TYR A 97 16.89 -1.23 3.52
C TYR A 97 17.03 -1.33 2.00
N PHE A 98 18.13 -0.83 1.46
CA PHE A 98 18.40 -0.77 0.01
C PHE A 98 19.46 -1.78 -0.38
N GLU A 99 19.17 -2.59 -1.40
CA GLU A 99 20.11 -3.56 -1.97
C GLU A 99 19.81 -3.76 -3.45
N ASP A 100 20.79 -3.54 -4.32
CA ASP A 100 20.70 -3.75 -5.77
C ASP A 100 19.45 -3.14 -6.44
N GLY A 101 19.09 -1.92 -6.05
CA GLY A 101 17.92 -1.22 -6.56
C GLY A 101 16.59 -1.67 -5.95
N ARG A 102 16.58 -2.69 -5.12
CA ARG A 102 15.41 -3.16 -4.38
C ARG A 102 15.32 -2.46 -3.03
N VAL A 103 14.10 -2.36 -2.53
CA VAL A 103 13.81 -1.77 -1.22
C VAL A 103 13.02 -2.77 -0.38
N TYR A 104 13.57 -3.06 0.78
CA TYR A 104 13.01 -4.02 1.73
C TYR A 104 12.58 -3.34 3.02
#